data_8e6d6a9da2ca6a9c4674277e6bc1ec69
#
_entry.id   8e6d6a9da2ca6a9c4674277e6bc1ec69
#
_cell.length_a   1.000
_cell.length_b   1.000
_cell.length_c   1.000
_cell.angle_alpha   90.00
_cell.angle_beta   90.00
_cell.angle_gamma   90.00
#
_symmetry.space_group_name_H-M   'P 1'
#
loop_
_entity.id
_entity.type
_entity.pdbx_description
1 polymer ?
#
loop_
_entity_poly.entity_id
_entity_poly.type
_entity_poly.pdbx_seq_one_letter_code
_entity_poly.pdbx_strand_id
1 'polypeptide(L)'
;KVPDIRHPEKVKNKDSAVMPKPKWIRSRIPSSDTFKSTKEIIKKGNVVTVCEEANCPNLGECWSKKHATFMIMGDTCTRACAFCNVKTGKPEALDQFEPYRVSQTVKNLELDHVVITSVDRDDLGDGGALHFSKTIDLIRQATPSTTIEVLTPDFLRKNGSLEIVLNSRPDVFNHNLETVPRLYLSIRPGARYFNSLKILSDAKDIMPEVFTKSGLMLGLGETKDEIMQVMDDLRSANVDFLTLGQYLQPTRKHAPIKDFVTPDDFNKYKEIAESKGFLMVSSSPLTRSSHHAGDDFLKLKELRIKESL
;
A
#
# COMPACT_ATOMS: atom_id res chain seq x y z
N LYS A 1 -26.76 11.85 17.81
CA LYS A 1 -25.37 11.74 17.34
C LYS A 1 -25.38 12.14 15.87
N VAL A 2 -24.55 13.14 15.49
CA VAL A 2 -24.31 13.47 14.08
C VAL A 2 -23.72 12.22 13.43
N PRO A 3 -24.18 11.75 12.26
CA PRO A 3 -23.59 10.61 11.59
C PRO A 3 -22.09 10.87 11.39
N ASP A 4 -21.26 9.88 11.75
CA ASP A 4 -19.81 9.95 11.55
C ASP A 4 -19.53 9.99 10.04
N ILE A 5 -19.21 11.18 9.52
CA ILE A 5 -18.99 11.39 8.09
C ILE A 5 -17.57 10.90 7.78
N ARG A 6 -17.46 9.76 7.09
CA ARG A 6 -16.18 9.11 6.74
C ARG A 6 -15.20 10.03 6.00
N HIS A 7 -15.73 10.93 5.15
CA HIS A 7 -14.96 11.83 4.31
C HIS A 7 -15.53 13.25 4.35
N PRO A 8 -15.33 14.00 5.43
CA PRO A 8 -15.90 15.34 5.57
C PRO A 8 -15.47 16.30 4.46
N GLU A 9 -14.24 16.18 3.96
CA GLU A 9 -13.70 16.99 2.87
C GLU A 9 -14.37 16.71 1.51
N LYS A 10 -14.90 15.51 1.31
CA LYS A 10 -15.55 15.10 0.05
C LYS A 10 -17.05 15.42 0.00
N VAL A 11 -17.65 15.82 1.11
CA VAL A 11 -19.11 16.11 1.19
C VAL A 11 -19.54 17.12 0.13
N LYS A 12 -18.72 18.16 -0.10
CA LYS A 12 -18.99 19.22 -1.08
C LYS A 12 -18.69 18.84 -2.53
N ASN A 13 -18.03 17.70 -2.77
CA ASN A 13 -17.75 17.26 -4.13
C ASN A 13 -19.06 16.96 -4.87
N LYS A 14 -19.11 17.33 -6.16
CA LYS A 14 -20.22 16.90 -7.04
C LYS A 14 -20.11 15.39 -7.25
N ASP A 15 -21.26 14.74 -7.35
CA ASP A 15 -21.32 13.33 -7.72
C ASP A 15 -20.77 13.16 -9.14
N SER A 16 -19.79 12.29 -9.30
CA SER A 16 -19.29 11.90 -10.63
C SER A 16 -20.10 10.72 -11.19
N ALA A 17 -20.20 10.66 -12.52
CA ALA A 17 -20.76 9.50 -13.18
C ALA A 17 -19.89 8.26 -12.88
N VAL A 18 -20.54 7.15 -12.54
CA VAL A 18 -19.85 5.87 -12.36
C VAL A 18 -19.83 5.14 -13.69
N MET A 19 -18.65 4.92 -14.23
CA MET A 19 -18.49 4.10 -15.44
C MET A 19 -18.79 2.63 -15.13
N PRO A 20 -19.54 1.89 -15.98
CA PRO A 20 -19.76 0.47 -15.82
C PRO A 20 -18.43 -0.28 -15.89
N LYS A 21 -18.19 -1.17 -14.90
CA LYS A 21 -16.98 -1.98 -14.87
C LYS A 21 -16.95 -2.95 -16.05
N PRO A 22 -15.85 -3.02 -16.81
CA PRO A 22 -15.70 -3.97 -17.90
C PRO A 22 -15.64 -5.42 -17.37
N LYS A 23 -15.83 -6.39 -18.28
CA LYS A 23 -15.94 -7.81 -17.94
C LYS A 23 -14.69 -8.39 -17.26
N TRP A 24 -13.51 -7.81 -17.51
CA TRP A 24 -12.25 -8.27 -16.90
C TRP A 24 -12.00 -7.77 -15.47
N ILE A 25 -12.83 -6.83 -14.97
CA ILE A 25 -12.76 -6.38 -13.57
C ILE A 25 -13.81 -7.14 -12.77
N ARG A 26 -13.41 -8.33 -12.28
CA ARG A 26 -14.28 -9.18 -11.46
C ARG A 26 -13.50 -9.70 -10.25
N SER A 27 -14.01 -9.44 -9.06
CA SER A 27 -13.54 -10.07 -7.83
C SER A 27 -14.31 -11.36 -7.55
N ARG A 28 -13.66 -12.32 -6.90
CA ARG A 28 -14.32 -13.53 -6.42
C ARG A 28 -15.07 -13.27 -5.13
N ILE A 29 -16.26 -13.83 -5.00
CA ILE A 29 -17.03 -13.76 -3.75
C ILE A 29 -16.35 -14.68 -2.73
N PRO A 30 -16.02 -14.21 -1.53
CA PRO A 30 -15.39 -15.03 -0.50
C PRO A 30 -16.39 -16.07 0.05
N SER A 31 -16.04 -17.36 -0.01
CA SER A 31 -16.92 -18.43 0.45
C SER A 31 -16.19 -19.55 1.22
N SER A 32 -14.86 -19.47 1.38
CA SER A 32 -14.08 -20.52 2.04
C SER A 32 -14.16 -20.47 3.56
N ASP A 33 -13.97 -21.61 4.23
CA ASP A 33 -13.88 -21.65 5.69
C ASP A 33 -12.61 -20.95 6.20
N THR A 34 -11.52 -20.99 5.42
CA THR A 34 -10.30 -20.20 5.69
C THR A 34 -10.60 -18.70 5.72
N PHE A 35 -11.43 -18.19 4.81
CA PHE A 35 -11.86 -16.79 4.84
C PHE A 35 -12.58 -16.45 6.16
N LYS A 36 -13.51 -17.31 6.61
CA LYS A 36 -14.26 -17.11 7.85
C LYS A 36 -13.32 -17.11 9.06
N SER A 37 -12.41 -18.09 9.14
CA SER A 37 -11.45 -18.18 10.25
C SER A 37 -10.49 -17.01 10.28
N THR A 38 -9.97 -16.55 9.13
CA THR A 38 -9.15 -15.35 9.02
C THR A 38 -9.89 -14.12 9.54
N LYS A 39 -11.14 -13.94 9.12
CA LYS A 39 -12.00 -12.83 9.58
C LYS A 39 -12.21 -12.85 11.10
N GLU A 40 -12.45 -14.04 11.67
CA GLU A 40 -12.62 -14.19 13.11
C GLU A 40 -11.35 -13.86 13.89
N ILE A 41 -10.19 -14.31 13.42
CA ILE A 41 -8.88 -14.02 14.06
C ILE A 41 -8.61 -12.51 14.03
N ILE A 42 -8.80 -11.84 12.90
CA ILE A 42 -8.64 -10.39 12.77
C ILE A 42 -9.59 -9.64 13.73
N LYS A 43 -10.87 -10.04 13.76
CA LYS A 43 -11.86 -9.44 14.65
C LYS A 43 -11.51 -9.65 16.13
N LYS A 44 -11.10 -10.86 16.53
CA LYS A 44 -10.67 -11.16 17.92
C LYS A 44 -9.40 -10.39 18.31
N GLY A 45 -8.50 -10.19 17.33
CA GLY A 45 -7.29 -9.38 17.54
C GLY A 45 -7.57 -7.88 17.74
N ASN A 46 -8.76 -7.42 17.46
CA ASN A 46 -9.12 -5.99 17.49
C ASN A 46 -8.09 -5.12 16.74
N VAL A 47 -7.78 -5.52 15.52
CA VAL A 47 -6.83 -4.87 14.62
C VAL A 47 -7.55 -4.38 13.36
N VAL A 48 -7.03 -3.31 12.76
CA VAL A 48 -7.58 -2.71 11.54
C VAL A 48 -6.85 -3.27 10.32
N THR A 49 -7.57 -3.51 9.22
CA THR A 49 -6.98 -3.93 7.95
C THR A 49 -7.32 -2.93 6.84
N VAL A 50 -6.33 -2.59 6.02
CA VAL A 50 -6.58 -1.77 4.82
C VAL A 50 -7.49 -2.50 3.83
N CYS A 51 -7.53 -3.83 3.89
CA CYS A 51 -8.40 -4.64 3.04
C CYS A 51 -9.90 -4.30 3.26
N GLU A 52 -10.31 -4.09 4.50
CA GLU A 52 -11.67 -3.65 4.85
C GLU A 52 -11.83 -2.15 4.64
N GLU A 53 -10.92 -1.34 5.17
CA GLU A 53 -11.04 0.13 5.14
C GLU A 53 -11.01 0.70 3.72
N ALA A 54 -10.17 0.17 2.84
CA ALA A 54 -10.10 0.56 1.44
C ALA A 54 -11.15 -0.12 0.55
N ASN A 55 -11.99 -1.01 1.09
CA ASN A 55 -12.95 -1.80 0.31
C ASN A 55 -12.27 -2.56 -0.85
N CYS A 56 -11.19 -3.30 -0.51
CA CYS A 56 -10.32 -3.93 -1.49
C CYS A 56 -11.04 -5.05 -2.26
N PRO A 57 -10.97 -5.06 -3.62
CA PRO A 57 -11.63 -6.10 -4.43
C PRO A 57 -11.04 -7.50 -4.21
N ASN A 58 -9.81 -7.60 -3.70
CA ASN A 58 -9.09 -8.86 -3.51
C ASN A 58 -9.27 -9.44 -2.10
N LEU A 59 -10.01 -8.77 -1.20
CA LEU A 59 -10.20 -9.20 0.19
C LEU A 59 -10.57 -10.68 0.31
N GLY A 60 -11.53 -11.14 -0.51
CA GLY A 60 -11.99 -12.52 -0.50
C GLY A 60 -10.90 -13.53 -0.85
N GLU A 61 -10.09 -13.23 -1.86
CA GLU A 61 -8.98 -14.09 -2.28
C GLU A 61 -7.85 -14.07 -1.23
N CYS A 62 -7.41 -12.89 -0.83
CA CYS A 62 -6.32 -12.73 0.14
C CYS A 62 -6.62 -13.45 1.46
N TRP A 63 -7.80 -13.22 2.04
CA TRP A 63 -8.16 -13.84 3.31
C TRP A 63 -8.43 -15.35 3.20
N SER A 64 -8.82 -15.86 2.01
CA SER A 64 -8.88 -17.29 1.76
C SER A 64 -7.51 -17.97 1.73
N LYS A 65 -6.44 -17.18 1.58
CA LYS A 65 -5.04 -17.61 1.65
C LYS A 65 -4.35 -17.17 2.95
N LYS A 66 -5.11 -16.73 3.95
CA LYS A 66 -4.62 -16.13 5.20
C LYS A 66 -3.78 -14.85 5.01
N HIS A 67 -3.78 -14.20 3.84
CA HIS A 67 -3.05 -12.96 3.61
C HIS A 67 -3.88 -11.77 4.08
N ALA A 68 -3.32 -10.94 4.97
CA ALA A 68 -3.93 -9.69 5.43
C ALA A 68 -2.90 -8.57 5.46
N THR A 69 -3.34 -7.34 5.16
CA THR A 69 -2.54 -6.14 5.31
C THR A 69 -3.06 -5.36 6.49
N PHE A 70 -2.27 -5.27 7.54
CA PHE A 70 -2.64 -4.55 8.76
C PHE A 70 -2.42 -3.06 8.57
N MET A 71 -3.40 -2.29 9.03
CA MET A 71 -3.33 -0.83 9.03
C MET A 71 -3.22 -0.35 10.49
N ILE A 72 -2.07 0.21 10.82
CA ILE A 72 -1.75 0.67 12.17
C ILE A 72 -2.04 2.16 12.37
N MET A 73 -2.03 2.59 13.64
CA MET A 73 -2.30 3.96 14.10
C MET A 73 -3.77 4.39 13.96
N GLY A 74 -4.67 3.41 14.02
CA GLY A 74 -6.12 3.61 13.95
C GLY A 74 -6.69 3.62 12.53
N ASP A 75 -7.91 4.12 12.38
CA ASP A 75 -8.70 4.10 11.16
C ASP A 75 -8.86 5.47 10.48
N THR A 76 -8.33 6.54 11.09
CA THR A 76 -8.55 7.92 10.64
C THR A 76 -7.25 8.57 10.18
N CYS A 77 -7.21 8.98 8.91
CA CYS A 77 -6.05 9.59 8.25
C CYS A 77 -6.08 11.11 8.34
N THR A 78 -4.93 11.75 8.54
CA THR A 78 -4.80 13.22 8.51
C THR A 78 -4.85 13.80 7.09
N ARG A 79 -4.66 12.96 6.04
CA ARG A 79 -4.63 13.39 4.64
C ARG A 79 -5.87 12.93 3.88
N ALA A 80 -6.27 13.74 2.90
CA ALA A 80 -7.51 13.60 2.13
C ALA A 80 -7.24 13.23 0.66
N CYS A 81 -6.57 12.10 0.42
CA CYS A 81 -6.33 11.63 -0.94
C CYS A 81 -7.65 11.35 -1.68
N ALA A 82 -7.78 11.89 -2.91
CA ALA A 82 -9.05 11.85 -3.64
C ALA A 82 -9.47 10.43 -4.06
N PHE A 83 -8.55 9.49 -4.11
CA PHE A 83 -8.79 8.08 -4.46
C PHE A 83 -9.12 7.20 -3.26
N CYS A 84 -8.72 7.61 -2.04
CA CYS A 84 -8.66 6.73 -0.88
C CYS A 84 -10.01 6.66 -0.13
N ASN A 85 -10.41 5.44 0.25
CA ASN A 85 -11.64 5.20 1.02
C ASN A 85 -11.41 5.15 2.54
N VAL A 86 -10.18 5.26 3.02
CA VAL A 86 -9.88 5.34 4.46
C VAL A 86 -10.47 6.63 5.03
N LYS A 87 -11.06 6.53 6.22
CA LYS A 87 -11.67 7.66 6.93
C LYS A 87 -10.67 8.80 7.10
N THR A 88 -11.14 10.04 6.96
CA THR A 88 -10.31 11.24 7.09
C THR A 88 -10.77 12.11 8.24
N GLY A 89 -9.84 12.80 8.91
CA GLY A 89 -10.19 13.69 10.00
C GLY A 89 -9.05 13.87 11.01
N LYS A 90 -9.44 14.17 12.24
CA LYS A 90 -8.52 14.23 13.38
C LYS A 90 -8.41 12.83 14.00
N PRO A 91 -7.24 12.17 13.92
CA PRO A 91 -7.07 10.88 14.55
C PRO A 91 -7.14 10.94 16.08
N GLU A 92 -7.48 9.82 16.68
CA GLU A 92 -7.37 9.64 18.12
C GLU A 92 -5.91 9.47 18.57
N ALA A 93 -5.67 9.50 19.86
CA ALA A 93 -4.37 9.20 20.44
C ALA A 93 -3.92 7.79 20.03
N LEU A 94 -2.59 7.59 19.89
CA LEU A 94 -2.04 6.28 19.58
C LEU A 94 -2.36 5.27 20.69
N ASP A 95 -2.88 4.12 20.28
CA ASP A 95 -3.02 2.98 21.18
C ASP A 95 -1.68 2.26 21.33
N GLN A 96 -1.09 2.36 22.52
CA GLN A 96 0.20 1.77 22.83
C GLN A 96 0.21 0.23 22.77
N PHE A 97 -0.96 -0.41 22.86
CA PHE A 97 -1.11 -1.87 22.78
C PHE A 97 -1.40 -2.38 21.36
N GLU A 98 -1.64 -1.49 20.37
CA GLU A 98 -1.90 -1.89 18.99
C GLU A 98 -0.75 -2.72 18.41
N PRO A 99 0.55 -2.35 18.54
CA PRO A 99 1.67 -3.15 18.04
C PRO A 99 1.69 -4.59 18.58
N TYR A 100 1.38 -4.76 19.88
CA TYR A 100 1.27 -6.07 20.48
C TYR A 100 0.10 -6.88 19.89
N ARG A 101 -1.09 -6.28 19.76
CA ARG A 101 -2.25 -6.96 19.17
C ARG A 101 -1.98 -7.37 17.71
N VAL A 102 -1.33 -6.52 16.92
CA VAL A 102 -0.91 -6.85 15.57
C VAL A 102 0.03 -8.05 15.57
N SER A 103 1.08 -8.05 16.39
CA SER A 103 2.05 -9.16 16.46
C SER A 103 1.38 -10.49 16.85
N GLN A 104 0.45 -10.47 17.82
CA GLN A 104 -0.30 -11.68 18.22
C GLN A 104 -1.26 -12.14 17.09
N THR A 105 -1.84 -11.21 16.34
CA THR A 105 -2.72 -11.55 15.20
C THR A 105 -1.92 -12.17 14.07
N VAL A 106 -0.73 -11.64 13.75
CA VAL A 106 0.22 -12.22 12.78
C VAL A 106 0.58 -13.66 13.18
N LYS A 107 0.92 -13.88 14.47
CA LYS A 107 1.20 -15.21 15.00
C LYS A 107 0.02 -16.17 14.88
N ASN A 108 -1.19 -15.71 15.24
CA ASN A 108 -2.40 -16.56 15.21
C ASN A 108 -2.84 -16.90 13.78
N LEU A 109 -2.50 -16.06 12.80
CA LEU A 109 -2.73 -16.33 11.37
C LEU A 109 -1.63 -17.21 10.79
N GLU A 110 -0.51 -17.41 11.49
CA GLU A 110 0.65 -18.19 11.02
C GLU A 110 1.19 -17.64 9.70
N LEU A 111 1.42 -16.33 9.63
CA LEU A 111 1.85 -15.68 8.39
C LEU A 111 3.34 -15.89 8.12
N ASP A 112 3.70 -16.36 6.93
CA ASP A 112 5.09 -16.39 6.44
C ASP A 112 5.57 -15.00 6.00
N HIS A 113 4.63 -14.15 5.55
CA HIS A 113 4.89 -12.78 5.13
C HIS A 113 3.74 -11.87 5.60
N VAL A 114 4.06 -10.69 6.13
CA VAL A 114 3.08 -9.71 6.58
C VAL A 114 3.35 -8.35 5.96
N VAL A 115 2.28 -7.67 5.55
CA VAL A 115 2.34 -6.26 5.13
C VAL A 115 1.73 -5.39 6.21
N ILE A 116 2.51 -4.41 6.68
CA ILE A 116 2.08 -3.39 7.63
C ILE A 116 2.00 -2.06 6.91
N THR A 117 0.83 -1.44 6.94
CA THR A 117 0.63 -0.07 6.46
C THR A 117 0.04 0.79 7.56
N SER A 118 -0.18 2.07 7.28
CA SER A 118 -0.78 2.99 8.25
C SER A 118 -1.67 4.02 7.58
N VAL A 119 -2.46 4.70 8.39
CA VAL A 119 -2.97 6.04 8.07
C VAL A 119 -1.82 7.05 8.13
N ASP A 120 -1.92 8.19 7.41
CA ASP A 120 -1.00 9.31 7.64
C ASP A 120 -1.28 9.93 9.01
N ARG A 121 -0.21 10.20 9.76
CA ARG A 121 -0.22 10.81 11.09
C ARG A 121 0.66 12.05 11.11
N ASP A 122 0.33 13.02 10.25
CA ASP A 122 1.06 14.29 10.17
C ASP A 122 1.02 15.09 11.49
N ASP A 123 0.08 14.75 12.37
CA ASP A 123 -0.09 15.29 13.73
C ASP A 123 1.00 14.82 14.72
N LEU A 124 1.66 13.68 14.48
CA LEU A 124 2.70 13.14 15.34
C LEU A 124 4.08 13.75 14.99
N GLY A 125 4.93 13.93 15.99
CA GLY A 125 6.27 14.51 15.83
C GLY A 125 7.18 13.75 14.87
N ASP A 126 7.04 12.43 14.79
CA ASP A 126 7.79 11.50 13.93
C ASP A 126 6.95 10.92 12.76
N GLY A 127 5.72 11.41 12.57
CA GLY A 127 4.80 10.85 11.57
C GLY A 127 4.40 9.40 11.81
N GLY A 128 4.64 8.86 13.02
CA GLY A 128 4.32 7.49 13.40
C GLY A 128 5.46 6.49 13.21
N ALA A 129 6.67 6.93 12.90
CA ALA A 129 7.82 6.05 12.65
C ALA A 129 8.14 5.12 13.83
N LEU A 130 8.10 5.61 15.07
CA LEU A 130 8.30 4.79 16.26
C LEU A 130 7.23 3.70 16.44
N HIS A 131 6.01 3.98 15.99
CA HIS A 131 4.93 3.00 16.05
C HIS A 131 5.12 1.87 15.03
N PHE A 132 5.61 2.19 13.82
CA PHE A 132 6.08 1.18 12.85
C PHE A 132 7.21 0.34 13.45
N SER A 133 8.25 0.98 13.98
CA SER A 133 9.40 0.29 14.59
C SER A 133 8.96 -0.70 15.67
N LYS A 134 8.13 -0.27 16.64
CA LYS A 134 7.60 -1.13 17.69
C LYS A 134 6.79 -2.31 17.12
N THR A 135 6.02 -2.07 16.06
CA THR A 135 5.22 -3.11 15.42
C THR A 135 6.11 -4.17 14.78
N ILE A 136 7.15 -3.75 14.04
CA ILE A 136 8.13 -4.64 13.42
C ILE A 136 8.84 -5.48 14.50
N ASP A 137 9.35 -4.83 15.55
CA ASP A 137 10.10 -5.49 16.62
C ASP A 137 9.26 -6.54 17.34
N LEU A 138 7.98 -6.24 17.64
CA LEU A 138 7.10 -7.19 18.32
C LEU A 138 6.68 -8.35 17.39
N ILE A 139 6.54 -8.13 16.09
CA ILE A 139 6.32 -9.22 15.12
C ILE A 139 7.55 -10.12 15.08
N ARG A 140 8.75 -9.56 14.97
CA ARG A 140 10.02 -10.31 14.97
C ARG A 140 10.19 -11.16 16.24
N GLN A 141 9.79 -10.63 17.42
CA GLN A 141 9.81 -11.37 18.67
C GLN A 141 8.78 -12.51 18.71
N ALA A 142 7.57 -12.28 18.19
CA ALA A 142 6.48 -13.25 18.24
C ALA A 142 6.62 -14.34 17.17
N THR A 143 7.15 -13.98 15.99
CA THR A 143 7.28 -14.84 14.78
C THR A 143 8.59 -14.52 14.05
N PRO A 144 9.75 -15.01 14.51
CA PRO A 144 11.06 -14.64 13.96
C PRO A 144 11.26 -14.98 12.46
N SER A 145 10.55 -15.98 11.95
CA SER A 145 10.60 -16.41 10.54
C SER A 145 9.72 -15.58 9.60
N THR A 146 8.77 -14.82 10.13
CA THR A 146 7.86 -14.00 9.31
C THR A 146 8.62 -12.85 8.66
N THR A 147 8.55 -12.74 7.36
CA THR A 147 9.11 -11.59 6.62
C THR A 147 8.15 -10.41 6.65
N ILE A 148 8.67 -9.18 6.68
CA ILE A 148 7.89 -7.98 6.97
C ILE A 148 8.07 -6.96 5.84
N GLU A 149 6.99 -6.64 5.14
CA GLU A 149 6.88 -5.49 4.25
C GLU A 149 6.22 -4.32 5.00
N VAL A 150 6.79 -3.13 4.89
CA VAL A 150 6.16 -1.91 5.40
C VAL A 150 5.75 -1.02 4.23
N LEU A 151 4.48 -0.65 4.15
CA LEU A 151 3.96 0.37 3.23
C LEU A 151 3.77 1.66 4.02
N THR A 152 4.75 2.55 3.92
CA THR A 152 4.81 3.76 4.76
C THR A 152 4.28 5.00 4.06
N PRO A 153 3.84 6.03 4.83
CA PRO A 153 3.71 7.39 4.33
C PRO A 153 5.09 8.00 4.06
N ASP A 154 5.13 9.24 3.56
CA ASP A 154 6.36 10.03 3.40
C ASP A 154 6.82 10.71 4.71
N PHE A 155 6.18 10.39 5.83
CA PHE A 155 6.38 10.96 7.17
C PHE A 155 6.42 12.49 7.20
N LEU A 156 5.88 13.15 6.17
CA LEU A 156 5.96 14.61 5.98
C LEU A 156 7.41 15.15 6.06
N ARG A 157 8.40 14.33 5.68
CA ARG A 157 9.84 14.61 5.72
C ARG A 157 10.37 14.95 7.14
N LYS A 158 9.77 14.39 8.17
CA LYS A 158 10.24 14.57 9.54
C LYS A 158 11.59 13.88 9.72
N ASN A 159 12.55 14.61 10.26
CA ASN A 159 13.92 14.13 10.42
C ASN A 159 13.99 12.87 11.27
N GLY A 160 14.77 11.89 10.84
CA GLY A 160 15.00 10.64 11.55
C GLY A 160 13.87 9.61 11.41
N SER A 161 12.73 9.96 10.80
CA SER A 161 11.57 9.03 10.74
C SER A 161 11.85 7.83 9.85
N LEU A 162 12.50 8.02 8.70
CA LEU A 162 12.87 6.93 7.81
C LEU A 162 13.89 6.00 8.47
N GLU A 163 14.91 6.57 9.09
CA GLU A 163 15.97 5.84 9.79
C GLU A 163 15.41 4.99 10.94
N ILE A 164 14.44 5.51 11.71
CA ILE A 164 13.76 4.77 12.77
C ILE A 164 13.12 3.50 12.22
N VAL A 165 12.41 3.58 11.10
CA VAL A 165 11.74 2.43 10.49
C VAL A 165 12.76 1.45 9.91
N LEU A 166 13.79 1.93 9.19
CA LEU A 166 14.79 1.07 8.57
C LEU A 166 15.69 0.38 9.60
N ASN A 167 15.97 1.01 10.74
CA ASN A 167 16.72 0.40 11.84
C ASN A 167 16.02 -0.84 12.43
N SER A 168 14.69 -0.96 12.30
CA SER A 168 13.95 -2.18 12.67
C SER A 168 14.01 -3.27 11.58
N ARG A 169 14.76 -3.03 10.49
CA ARG A 169 15.08 -3.97 9.41
C ARG A 169 13.86 -4.64 8.78
N PRO A 170 12.93 -3.90 8.16
CA PRO A 170 11.93 -4.51 7.31
C PRO A 170 12.59 -5.22 6.12
N ASP A 171 11.98 -6.28 5.62
CA ASP A 171 12.48 -7.01 4.45
C ASP A 171 12.17 -6.26 3.15
N VAL A 172 11.04 -5.54 3.12
CA VAL A 172 10.61 -4.69 1.99
C VAL A 172 10.17 -3.33 2.52
N PHE A 173 10.74 -2.27 1.96
CA PHE A 173 10.31 -0.88 2.15
C PHE A 173 9.48 -0.43 0.96
N ASN A 174 8.20 -0.18 1.17
CA ASN A 174 7.25 0.20 0.16
C ASN A 174 6.72 1.62 0.42
N HIS A 175 6.77 2.46 -0.61
CA HIS A 175 6.08 3.75 -0.64
C HIS A 175 5.49 3.99 -2.03
N ASN A 176 4.16 4.02 -2.13
CA ASN A 176 3.51 4.19 -3.42
C ASN A 176 3.54 5.65 -3.90
N LEU A 177 3.87 5.86 -5.18
CA LEU A 177 3.65 7.14 -5.84
C LEU A 177 2.17 7.38 -6.17
N GLU A 178 1.41 6.34 -6.38
CA GLU A 178 -0.03 6.30 -6.66
C GLU A 178 -0.42 6.87 -8.03
N THR A 179 0.17 7.98 -8.48
CA THR A 179 -0.14 8.64 -9.75
C THR A 179 1.04 9.45 -10.29
N VAL A 180 0.88 10.03 -11.47
CA VAL A 180 1.89 10.83 -12.18
C VAL A 180 1.99 12.27 -11.63
N PRO A 181 3.12 13.00 -11.81
CA PRO A 181 3.36 14.33 -11.23
C PRO A 181 2.24 15.32 -11.46
N ARG A 182 1.72 15.42 -12.69
CA ARG A 182 0.66 16.36 -13.08
C ARG A 182 -0.61 16.19 -12.24
N LEU A 183 -0.91 14.96 -11.81
CA LEU A 183 -2.13 14.64 -11.07
C LEU A 183 -1.98 14.74 -9.55
N TYR A 184 -0.75 14.94 -9.02
CA TYR A 184 -0.52 14.91 -7.58
C TYR A 184 -1.41 15.86 -6.79
N LEU A 185 -1.51 17.14 -7.20
CA LEU A 185 -2.31 18.12 -6.46
C LEU A 185 -3.79 17.76 -6.39
N SER A 186 -4.33 17.12 -7.41
CA SER A 186 -5.74 16.72 -7.46
C SER A 186 -6.03 15.36 -6.80
N ILE A 187 -5.06 14.45 -6.84
CA ILE A 187 -5.24 13.06 -6.39
C ILE A 187 -4.63 12.82 -5.00
N ARG A 188 -3.46 13.43 -4.70
CA ARG A 188 -2.72 13.35 -3.44
C ARG A 188 -2.34 14.73 -2.89
N PRO A 189 -3.29 15.59 -2.54
CA PRO A 189 -3.02 17.00 -2.19
C PRO A 189 -2.06 17.16 -1.01
N GLY A 190 -2.01 16.20 -0.08
CA GLY A 190 -1.12 16.18 1.08
C GLY A 190 0.30 15.67 0.80
N ALA A 191 0.58 15.13 -0.39
CA ALA A 191 1.88 14.58 -0.76
C ALA A 191 2.58 15.44 -1.84
N ARG A 192 3.87 15.12 -2.08
CA ARG A 192 4.67 15.73 -3.15
C ARG A 192 5.43 14.64 -3.89
N TYR A 193 5.37 14.66 -5.22
CA TYR A 193 5.95 13.63 -6.09
C TYR A 193 7.44 13.40 -5.80
N PHE A 194 8.24 14.43 -5.82
CA PHE A 194 9.69 14.30 -5.58
C PHE A 194 10.04 13.89 -4.15
N ASN A 195 9.20 14.19 -3.16
CA ASN A 195 9.40 13.68 -1.80
C ASN A 195 9.13 12.18 -1.72
N SER A 196 8.12 11.70 -2.46
CA SER A 196 7.80 10.27 -2.56
C SER A 196 8.90 9.47 -3.30
N LEU A 197 9.57 10.08 -4.30
CA LEU A 197 10.76 9.48 -4.91
C LEU A 197 11.95 9.50 -3.96
N LYS A 198 12.17 10.63 -3.29
CA LYS A 198 13.30 10.80 -2.39
C LYS A 198 13.30 9.79 -1.24
N ILE A 199 12.16 9.52 -0.61
CA ILE A 199 12.10 8.56 0.50
C ILE A 199 12.49 7.14 0.05
N LEU A 200 12.18 6.75 -1.21
CA LEU A 200 12.60 5.47 -1.79
C LEU A 200 14.11 5.43 -2.06
N SER A 201 14.67 6.50 -2.61
CA SER A 201 16.11 6.65 -2.82
C SER A 201 16.87 6.65 -1.49
N ASP A 202 16.43 7.46 -0.52
CA ASP A 202 17.04 7.54 0.80
C ASP A 202 17.01 6.19 1.52
N ALA A 203 15.94 5.40 1.33
CA ALA A 203 15.85 4.06 1.91
C ALA A 203 16.94 3.13 1.37
N LYS A 204 17.26 3.21 0.08
CA LYS A 204 18.38 2.47 -0.54
C LYS A 204 19.74 2.96 -0.07
N ASP A 205 19.90 4.26 0.12
CA ASP A 205 21.15 4.85 0.60
C ASP A 205 21.45 4.43 2.05
N ILE A 206 20.41 4.36 2.90
CA ILE A 206 20.54 3.97 4.31
C ILE A 206 20.69 2.46 4.48
N MET A 207 19.93 1.67 3.71
CA MET A 207 19.87 0.21 3.79
C MET A 207 19.90 -0.41 2.38
N PRO A 208 21.07 -0.53 1.75
CA PRO A 208 21.20 -1.00 0.37
C PRO A 208 20.59 -2.39 0.10
N GLU A 209 20.57 -3.26 1.12
CA GLU A 209 20.00 -4.60 1.03
C GLU A 209 18.47 -4.65 1.08
N VAL A 210 17.78 -3.61 1.56
CA VAL A 210 16.31 -3.62 1.61
C VAL A 210 15.72 -3.67 0.20
N PHE A 211 14.70 -4.48 -0.02
CA PHE A 211 13.95 -4.38 -1.26
C PHE A 211 13.06 -3.14 -1.21
N THR A 212 13.15 -2.29 -2.24
CA THR A 212 12.28 -1.13 -2.38
C THR A 212 11.16 -1.40 -3.36
N LYS A 213 9.97 -0.93 -3.03
CA LYS A 213 8.76 -1.16 -3.80
C LYS A 213 7.96 0.11 -3.94
N SER A 214 7.31 0.27 -5.09
CA SER A 214 6.37 1.35 -5.34
C SER A 214 5.21 0.91 -6.21
N GLY A 215 4.14 1.69 -6.25
CA GLY A 215 2.97 1.37 -7.03
C GLY A 215 2.29 2.59 -7.63
N LEU A 216 1.62 2.35 -8.77
CA LEU A 216 0.76 3.29 -9.46
C LEU A 216 -0.64 2.70 -9.65
N MET A 217 -1.64 3.56 -9.52
CA MET A 217 -2.99 3.29 -9.96
C MET A 217 -3.19 3.93 -11.32
N LEU A 218 -3.65 3.15 -12.29
CA LEU A 218 -3.93 3.61 -13.65
C LEU A 218 -5.44 3.85 -13.86
N GLY A 219 -5.76 4.78 -14.76
CA GLY A 219 -7.13 5.18 -15.08
C GLY A 219 -7.61 6.44 -14.36
N LEU A 220 -6.69 7.26 -13.83
CA LEU A 220 -6.95 8.58 -13.24
C LEU A 220 -6.79 9.73 -14.25
N GLY A 221 -6.36 9.44 -15.50
CA GLY A 221 -6.16 10.40 -16.58
C GLY A 221 -4.70 10.70 -16.91
N GLU A 222 -3.80 9.84 -16.48
CA GLU A 222 -2.40 9.82 -16.89
C GLU A 222 -2.25 9.42 -18.36
N THR A 223 -1.21 9.92 -19.02
CA THR A 223 -0.83 9.50 -20.37
C THR A 223 0.19 8.37 -20.31
N LYS A 224 0.37 7.64 -21.44
CA LYS A 224 1.39 6.59 -21.55
C LYS A 224 2.80 7.13 -21.31
N ASP A 225 3.11 8.30 -21.85
CA ASP A 225 4.42 8.94 -21.69
C ASP A 225 4.67 9.33 -20.24
N GLU A 226 3.66 9.81 -19.52
CA GLU A 226 3.77 10.12 -18.09
C GLU A 226 4.03 8.86 -17.26
N ILE A 227 3.37 7.72 -17.59
CA ILE A 227 3.61 6.44 -16.90
C ILE A 227 5.05 5.97 -17.15
N MET A 228 5.54 6.06 -18.40
CA MET A 228 6.92 5.68 -18.74
C MET A 228 7.95 6.57 -18.02
N GLN A 229 7.69 7.87 -17.94
CA GLN A 229 8.55 8.80 -17.19
C GLN A 229 8.61 8.44 -15.69
N VAL A 230 7.47 8.10 -15.08
CA VAL A 230 7.45 7.65 -13.67
C VAL A 230 8.23 6.36 -13.48
N MET A 231 8.21 5.44 -14.45
CA MET A 231 9.06 4.24 -14.39
C MET A 231 10.55 4.60 -14.42
N ASP A 232 10.95 5.57 -15.26
CA ASP A 232 12.34 6.04 -15.31
C ASP A 232 12.76 6.74 -14.01
N ASP A 233 11.88 7.57 -13.44
CA ASP A 233 12.11 8.24 -12.16
C ASP A 233 12.28 7.22 -11.01
N LEU A 234 11.43 6.19 -10.97
CA LEU A 234 11.52 5.10 -9.98
C LEU A 234 12.80 4.29 -10.13
N ARG A 235 13.24 4.01 -11.37
CA ARG A 235 14.53 3.34 -11.61
C ARG A 235 15.71 4.22 -11.19
N SER A 236 15.63 5.51 -11.42
CA SER A 236 16.63 6.49 -10.94
C SER A 236 16.71 6.54 -9.41
N ALA A 237 15.60 6.23 -8.72
CA ALA A 237 15.54 6.07 -7.26
C ALA A 237 15.89 4.64 -6.79
N ASN A 238 16.43 3.77 -7.67
CA ASN A 238 16.80 2.38 -7.39
C ASN A 238 15.66 1.50 -6.84
N VAL A 239 14.42 1.73 -7.31
CA VAL A 239 13.27 0.89 -6.90
C VAL A 239 13.35 -0.47 -7.56
N ASP A 240 13.29 -1.55 -6.76
CA ASP A 240 13.39 -2.94 -7.22
C ASP A 240 12.09 -3.45 -7.82
N PHE A 241 10.96 -3.14 -7.20
CA PHE A 241 9.66 -3.73 -7.53
C PHE A 241 8.60 -2.68 -7.84
N LEU A 242 7.95 -2.81 -9.00
CA LEU A 242 6.85 -1.94 -9.43
C LEU A 242 5.52 -2.70 -9.46
N THR A 243 4.47 -2.11 -8.88
CA THR A 243 3.09 -2.60 -9.00
C THR A 243 2.24 -1.62 -9.80
N LEU A 244 1.50 -2.13 -10.79
CA LEU A 244 0.55 -1.36 -11.58
C LEU A 244 -0.84 -1.98 -11.48
N GLY A 245 -1.83 -1.20 -11.03
CA GLY A 245 -3.20 -1.66 -10.86
C GLY A 245 -4.23 -0.66 -11.33
N GLN A 246 -5.43 -1.12 -11.70
CA GLN A 246 -6.53 -0.22 -12.07
C GLN A 246 -7.07 0.53 -10.87
N TYR A 247 -7.19 1.83 -10.96
CA TYR A 247 -7.98 2.62 -10.01
C TYR A 247 -9.45 2.20 -10.04
N LEU A 248 -10.01 1.91 -8.89
CA LEU A 248 -11.43 1.62 -8.73
C LEU A 248 -12.05 2.64 -7.79
N GLN A 249 -12.97 3.42 -8.29
CA GLN A 249 -13.62 4.52 -7.57
C GLN A 249 -14.48 3.98 -6.41
N PRO A 250 -14.18 4.35 -5.15
CA PRO A 250 -14.93 3.83 -4.00
C PRO A 250 -16.37 4.37 -3.92
N THR A 251 -16.58 5.66 -4.14
CA THR A 251 -17.91 6.31 -4.16
C THR A 251 -17.94 7.40 -5.22
N ARG A 252 -19.15 7.91 -5.54
CA ARG A 252 -19.33 9.02 -6.49
C ARG A 252 -18.64 10.33 -6.08
N LYS A 253 -18.24 10.45 -4.81
CA LYS A 253 -17.54 11.62 -4.26
C LYS A 253 -16.02 11.57 -4.39
N HIS A 254 -15.46 10.41 -4.74
CA HIS A 254 -14.03 10.21 -4.99
C HIS A 254 -13.65 10.64 -6.42
N ALA A 255 -12.35 10.68 -6.70
CA ALA A 255 -11.84 10.96 -8.03
C ALA A 255 -12.53 10.06 -9.07
N PRO A 256 -13.05 10.62 -10.18
CA PRO A 256 -13.71 9.82 -11.20
C PRO A 256 -12.70 8.96 -11.97
N ILE A 257 -13.11 7.74 -12.31
CA ILE A 257 -12.36 6.93 -13.29
C ILE A 257 -12.41 7.66 -14.62
N LYS A 258 -11.24 7.80 -15.26
CA LYS A 258 -11.11 8.41 -16.60
C LYS A 258 -11.03 7.36 -17.68
N ASP A 259 -10.42 6.21 -17.38
CA ASP A 259 -10.30 5.09 -18.31
C ASP A 259 -10.19 3.75 -17.56
N PHE A 260 -10.60 2.68 -18.22
CA PHE A 260 -10.32 1.30 -17.81
C PHE A 260 -9.22 0.72 -18.70
N VAL A 261 -8.01 0.65 -18.18
CA VAL A 261 -6.85 0.09 -18.86
C VAL A 261 -7.08 -1.40 -19.14
N THR A 262 -6.83 -1.83 -20.35
CA THR A 262 -7.05 -3.21 -20.77
C THR A 262 -5.99 -4.16 -20.18
N PRO A 263 -6.30 -5.46 -20.02
CA PRO A 263 -5.29 -6.45 -19.61
C PRO A 263 -4.06 -6.47 -20.53
N ASP A 264 -4.26 -6.29 -21.84
CA ASP A 264 -3.18 -6.24 -22.81
C ASP A 264 -2.28 -5.02 -22.61
N ASP A 265 -2.83 -3.86 -22.28
CA ASP A 265 -2.03 -2.68 -21.98
C ASP A 265 -1.29 -2.83 -20.64
N PHE A 266 -1.88 -3.49 -19.62
CA PHE A 266 -1.16 -3.86 -18.40
C PHE A 266 0.03 -4.77 -18.71
N ASN A 267 -0.12 -5.75 -19.61
CA ASN A 267 0.99 -6.62 -20.04
C ASN A 267 2.08 -5.82 -20.76
N LYS A 268 1.74 -4.89 -21.64
CA LYS A 268 2.71 -4.01 -22.32
C LYS A 268 3.48 -3.15 -21.30
N TYR A 269 2.79 -2.56 -20.31
CA TYR A 269 3.45 -1.79 -19.26
C TYR A 269 4.40 -2.67 -18.42
N LYS A 270 4.03 -3.93 -18.18
CA LYS A 270 4.91 -4.89 -17.51
C LYS A 270 6.19 -5.10 -18.31
N GLU A 271 6.09 -5.45 -19.60
CA GLU A 271 7.24 -5.67 -20.49
C GLU A 271 8.16 -4.44 -20.56
N ILE A 272 7.57 -3.24 -20.67
CA ILE A 272 8.32 -1.97 -20.66
C ILE A 272 9.06 -1.79 -19.35
N ALA A 273 8.40 -1.97 -18.21
CA ALA A 273 9.02 -1.81 -16.90
C ALA A 273 10.14 -2.84 -16.67
N GLU A 274 9.95 -4.10 -17.07
CA GLU A 274 11.00 -5.14 -17.04
C GLU A 274 12.19 -4.73 -17.90
N SER A 275 11.97 -4.20 -19.10
CA SER A 275 13.04 -3.69 -19.98
C SER A 275 13.80 -2.49 -19.41
N LYS A 276 13.17 -1.70 -18.52
CA LYS A 276 13.81 -0.60 -17.79
C LYS A 276 14.64 -1.06 -16.59
N GLY A 277 14.67 -2.36 -16.29
CA GLY A 277 15.50 -2.95 -15.25
C GLY A 277 14.88 -3.00 -13.86
N PHE A 278 13.53 -2.98 -13.74
CA PHE A 278 12.91 -3.38 -12.48
C PHE A 278 13.17 -4.87 -12.25
N LEU A 279 13.61 -5.23 -11.06
CA LEU A 279 13.86 -6.61 -10.69
C LEU A 279 12.56 -7.45 -10.79
N MET A 280 11.43 -6.82 -10.45
CA MET A 280 10.13 -7.44 -10.54
C MET A 280 9.03 -6.43 -10.90
N VAL A 281 8.02 -6.89 -11.66
CA VAL A 281 6.84 -6.09 -12.02
C VAL A 281 5.57 -6.93 -11.87
N SER A 282 4.64 -6.44 -11.05
CA SER A 282 3.26 -6.98 -10.98
C SER A 282 2.30 -5.98 -11.61
N SER A 283 1.68 -6.36 -12.73
CA SER A 283 0.84 -5.47 -13.52
C SER A 283 -0.42 -6.19 -14.00
N SER A 284 -1.56 -5.81 -13.46
CA SER A 284 -2.88 -6.30 -13.88
C SER A 284 -4.00 -5.40 -13.35
N PRO A 285 -5.23 -5.49 -13.89
CA PRO A 285 -6.36 -4.68 -13.40
C PRO A 285 -6.63 -4.80 -11.90
N LEU A 286 -6.40 -5.96 -11.30
CA LEU A 286 -6.65 -6.20 -9.88
C LEU A 286 -5.40 -6.16 -9.00
N THR A 287 -4.21 -5.90 -9.57
CA THR A 287 -2.98 -5.73 -8.78
C THR A 287 -3.15 -4.61 -7.74
N ARG A 288 -2.67 -4.87 -6.55
CA ARG A 288 -2.54 -3.91 -5.43
C ARG A 288 -1.17 -4.13 -4.78
N SER A 289 -0.66 -3.11 -4.10
CA SER A 289 0.69 -3.15 -3.50
C SER A 289 0.92 -4.37 -2.59
N SER A 290 -0.11 -4.82 -1.87
CA SER A 290 -0.02 -5.97 -0.97
C SER A 290 -0.64 -7.26 -1.52
N HIS A 291 -1.12 -7.26 -2.79
CA HIS A 291 -1.70 -8.44 -3.40
C HIS A 291 -0.60 -9.43 -3.76
N HIS A 292 -0.66 -10.65 -3.24
CA HIS A 292 0.39 -11.70 -3.38
C HIS A 292 1.78 -11.31 -2.84
N ALA A 293 1.87 -10.38 -1.89
CA ALA A 293 3.14 -9.83 -1.42
C ALA A 293 4.12 -10.91 -0.93
N GLY A 294 3.65 -11.99 -0.28
CA GLY A 294 4.48 -13.11 0.14
C GLY A 294 5.08 -13.90 -1.02
N ASP A 295 4.25 -14.26 -2.02
CA ASP A 295 4.72 -14.97 -3.22
C ASP A 295 5.69 -14.10 -4.02
N ASP A 296 5.40 -12.81 -4.11
CA ASP A 296 6.25 -11.83 -4.79
C ASP A 296 7.60 -11.64 -4.08
N PHE A 297 7.61 -11.61 -2.74
CA PHE A 297 8.84 -11.50 -1.97
C PHE A 297 9.78 -12.70 -2.18
N LEU A 298 9.24 -13.92 -2.21
CA LEU A 298 10.06 -15.11 -2.50
C LEU A 298 10.70 -15.02 -3.88
N LYS A 299 9.96 -14.60 -4.90
CA LYS A 299 10.48 -14.37 -6.26
C LYS A 299 11.55 -13.28 -6.29
N LEU A 300 11.34 -12.16 -5.57
CA LEU A 300 12.34 -11.09 -5.47
C LEU A 300 13.68 -11.61 -4.93
N LYS A 301 13.65 -12.44 -3.88
CA LYS A 301 14.86 -13.06 -3.33
C LYS A 301 15.57 -13.94 -4.35
N GLU A 302 14.84 -14.79 -5.07
CA GLU A 302 15.39 -15.66 -6.10
C GLU A 302 16.04 -14.85 -7.24
N LEU A 303 15.37 -13.78 -7.68
CA LEU A 303 15.87 -12.91 -8.76
C LEU A 303 17.14 -12.17 -8.34
N ARG A 304 17.20 -11.62 -7.12
CA ARG A 304 18.41 -10.95 -6.62
C ARG A 304 19.61 -11.90 -6.52
N ILE A 305 19.39 -13.15 -6.10
CA ILE A 305 20.46 -14.16 -6.07
C ILE A 305 20.99 -14.41 -7.48
N LYS A 306 20.10 -14.50 -8.49
CA LYS A 306 20.51 -14.73 -9.89
C LYS A 306 21.29 -13.56 -10.48
N GLU A 307 20.97 -12.31 -10.11
CA GLU A 307 21.73 -11.12 -10.56
C GLU A 307 23.11 -11.02 -9.91
N SER A 308 23.31 -11.66 -8.76
CA SER A 308 24.58 -11.64 -8.02
C SER A 308 25.57 -12.74 -8.46
N LEU A 309 25.14 -13.67 -9.32
CA LEU A 309 25.91 -14.77 -9.90
C LEU A 309 26.38 -14.44 -11.31
#